data_702d08eab7dd3dc10f3e622e26052222
#
_entry.id   702d08eab7dd3dc10f3e622e26052222
#
_cell.length_a   1.000
_cell.length_b   1.000
_cell.length_c   1.000
_cell.angle_alpha   90.00
_cell.angle_beta   90.00
_cell.angle_gamma   90.00
#
_symmetry.space_group_name_H-M   'P 1'
#
loop_
_entity.id
_entity.type
_entity.pdbx_description
1 polymer ?
#
loop_
_entity_poly.entity_id
_entity_poly.type
_entity_poly.pdbx_seq_one_letter_code
_entity_poly.pdbx_strand_id
1 'polypeptide(L)'
;MLTDARLELIGPSLGPPWTHRAGHVDTGNRLFSALYYLRAPEDETTGGGLDLFRHRNGPPSEIDVFELEEGLIEKVATVPYQANTLVVFPNSPLAIHGSEPRGYSETDRAYVFITAEVENNLFG
;
A
#
# COMPACT_ATOMS: atom_id res chain seq x y z
N MET A 1 -17.13 15.17 1.84
CA MET A 1 -16.02 14.32 1.37
C MET A 1 -14.75 15.13 1.30
N LEU A 2 -13.67 14.60 1.82
CA LEU A 2 -12.36 15.20 1.78
C LEU A 2 -11.47 14.44 0.80
N THR A 3 -10.87 15.16 -0.15
CA THR A 3 -9.89 14.57 -1.07
C THR A 3 -8.51 15.15 -0.79
N ASP A 4 -7.49 14.33 -0.95
CA ASP A 4 -6.10 14.71 -0.74
C ASP A 4 -5.20 14.08 -1.79
N ALA A 5 -4.15 14.81 -2.17
CA ALA A 5 -3.11 14.30 -3.05
C ALA A 5 -1.79 14.90 -2.60
N ARG A 6 -0.81 14.03 -2.30
CA ARG A 6 0.49 14.49 -1.79
C ARG A 6 1.62 13.63 -2.31
N LEU A 7 2.78 14.28 -2.47
CA LEU A 7 4.02 13.58 -2.79
C LEU A 7 4.57 12.90 -1.55
N GLU A 8 4.82 11.61 -1.66
CA GLU A 8 5.47 10.81 -0.62
C GLU A 8 6.87 10.41 -1.09
N LEU A 9 7.86 10.66 -0.24
CA LEU A 9 9.24 10.25 -0.47
C LEU A 9 9.69 9.32 0.64
N ILE A 10 10.10 8.11 0.26
CA ILE A 10 10.69 7.15 1.18
C ILE A 10 12.19 7.15 0.90
N GLY A 11 12.99 7.47 1.90
CA GLY A 11 14.44 7.61 1.75
C GLY A 11 15.14 6.35 1.26
N PRO A 12 16.46 6.45 1.00
CA PRO A 12 17.24 5.32 0.52
C PRO A 12 17.16 4.10 1.44
N SER A 13 17.28 2.91 0.83
CA SER A 13 17.28 1.62 1.54
C SER A 13 18.69 1.06 1.53
N LEU A 14 19.43 1.24 2.61
CA LEU A 14 20.86 0.93 2.69
C LEU A 14 21.16 -0.36 3.45
N GLY A 15 20.13 -1.16 3.73
CA GLY A 15 20.25 -2.42 4.45
C GLY A 15 19.62 -3.59 3.70
N PRO A 16 19.35 -4.71 4.40
CA PRO A 16 18.65 -5.82 3.80
C PRO A 16 17.24 -5.42 3.37
N PRO A 17 16.55 -6.22 2.50
CA PRO A 17 15.21 -5.92 2.05
C PRO A 17 14.28 -5.60 3.22
N TRP A 18 13.53 -4.51 3.10
CA TRP A 18 12.71 -3.96 4.17
C TRP A 18 11.38 -3.47 3.62
N THR A 19 10.31 -3.64 4.38
CA THR A 19 9.01 -3.09 4.02
C THR A 19 8.69 -1.85 4.85
N HIS A 20 8.25 -0.80 4.16
CA HIS A 20 7.77 0.42 4.80
C HIS A 20 6.49 0.17 5.59
N ARG A 21 5.61 -0.67 5.08
CA ARG A 21 4.36 -1.02 5.74
C ARG A 21 3.87 -2.41 5.34
N ALA A 22 3.65 -3.26 6.34
CA ALA A 22 3.13 -4.62 6.15
C ALA A 22 1.64 -4.62 5.78
N GLY A 23 1.07 -5.80 5.59
CA GLY A 23 -0.32 -5.98 5.20
C GLY A 23 -1.33 -5.33 6.14
N HIS A 24 -2.19 -4.50 5.60
CA HIS A 24 -3.19 -3.74 6.34
C HIS A 24 -4.38 -3.39 5.45
N VAL A 25 -5.46 -2.94 6.08
CA VAL A 25 -6.53 -2.23 5.38
C VAL A 25 -6.49 -0.77 5.81
N ASP A 26 -6.97 0.12 4.96
CA ASP A 26 -7.06 1.54 5.30
C ASP A 26 -8.21 1.80 6.26
N THR A 27 -8.19 2.96 6.92
CA THR A 27 -9.23 3.33 7.88
C THR A 27 -10.62 3.33 7.26
N GLY A 28 -11.62 2.97 8.06
CA GLY A 28 -12.96 2.68 7.56
C GLY A 28 -13.71 3.84 6.92
N ASN A 29 -13.24 5.09 7.11
CA ASN A 29 -13.83 6.27 6.49
C ASN A 29 -13.23 6.62 5.11
N ARG A 30 -12.28 5.85 4.62
CA ARG A 30 -11.66 6.08 3.32
C ARG A 30 -12.47 5.38 2.23
N LEU A 31 -12.80 6.11 1.15
CA LEU A 31 -13.51 5.56 0.00
C LEU A 31 -12.58 4.79 -0.93
N PHE A 32 -11.43 5.38 -1.25
CA PHE A 32 -10.43 4.75 -2.09
C PHE A 32 -9.04 5.28 -1.76
N SER A 33 -8.04 4.53 -2.18
CA SER A 33 -6.64 4.95 -2.19
C SER A 33 -6.08 4.77 -3.59
N ALA A 34 -5.19 5.67 -3.98
CA ALA A 34 -4.50 5.57 -5.26
C ALA A 34 -3.03 5.94 -5.06
N LEU A 35 -2.15 5.25 -5.80
CA LEU A 35 -0.72 5.54 -5.82
C LEU A 35 -0.30 5.73 -7.26
N TYR A 36 0.33 6.85 -7.54
CA TYR A 36 0.93 7.14 -8.84
C TYR A 36 2.45 7.12 -8.68
N TYR A 37 3.09 6.11 -9.25
CA TYR A 37 4.52 5.89 -9.07
C TYR A 37 5.37 6.81 -9.93
N LEU A 38 6.39 7.40 -9.30
CA LEU A 38 7.31 8.35 -9.92
C LEU A 38 8.74 7.80 -9.89
N ARG A 39 8.91 6.53 -10.20
CA ARG A 39 10.23 5.90 -10.17
C ARG A 39 11.21 6.63 -11.08
N ALA A 40 12.36 7.04 -10.52
CA ALA A 40 13.41 7.68 -11.29
C ALA A 40 14.02 6.72 -12.33
N PRO A 41 14.40 7.20 -13.52
CA PRO A 41 14.99 6.34 -14.55
C PRO A 41 16.26 5.61 -14.10
N GLU A 42 17.05 6.21 -13.22
CA GLU A 42 18.29 5.65 -12.68
C GLU A 42 18.07 4.66 -11.53
N ASP A 43 16.84 4.54 -11.03
CA ASP A 43 16.52 3.66 -9.92
C ASP A 43 16.43 2.20 -10.41
N GLU A 44 17.42 1.38 -10.03
CA GLU A 44 17.50 -0.04 -10.38
C GLU A 44 17.10 -0.96 -9.21
N THR A 45 16.46 -0.40 -8.18
CA THR A 45 16.06 -1.14 -6.99
C THR A 45 15.10 -2.29 -7.33
N THR A 46 15.26 -3.42 -6.65
CA THR A 46 14.27 -4.49 -6.68
C THR A 46 13.19 -4.22 -5.63
N GLY A 47 11.94 -4.61 -5.93
CA GLY A 47 10.83 -4.43 -5.01
C GLY A 47 10.33 -3.00 -4.94
N GLY A 48 9.69 -2.66 -3.85
CA GLY A 48 9.15 -1.32 -3.61
C GLY A 48 7.78 -1.06 -4.21
N GLY A 49 7.13 -2.07 -4.77
CA GLY A 49 5.78 -1.97 -5.29
C GLY A 49 4.71 -2.08 -4.22
N LEU A 50 3.53 -2.51 -4.61
CA LEU A 50 2.39 -2.71 -3.73
C LEU A 50 2.03 -4.19 -3.71
N ASP A 51 2.14 -4.81 -2.54
CA ASP A 51 1.69 -6.18 -2.34
C ASP A 51 0.20 -6.20 -2.05
N LEU A 52 -0.51 -7.14 -2.66
CA LEU A 52 -1.93 -7.38 -2.48
C LEU A 52 -2.13 -8.72 -1.80
N PHE A 53 -2.99 -8.74 -0.78
CA PHE A 53 -3.21 -9.92 0.05
C PHE A 53 -4.69 -10.32 0.08
N ARG A 54 -4.95 -11.53 0.51
CA ARG A 54 -6.29 -11.99 0.85
C ARG A 54 -6.30 -12.64 2.24
N HIS A 55 -7.46 -12.72 2.85
CA HIS A 55 -7.65 -13.46 4.10
C HIS A 55 -7.53 -14.96 3.83
N ARG A 56 -6.71 -15.68 4.62
CA ARG A 56 -6.54 -17.14 4.46
C ARG A 56 -7.81 -17.90 4.71
N ASN A 57 -8.58 -17.48 5.72
CA ASN A 57 -9.77 -18.18 6.20
C ASN A 57 -11.06 -17.43 5.85
N GLY A 58 -11.02 -16.63 4.77
CA GLY A 58 -12.13 -15.77 4.40
C GLY A 58 -12.19 -14.48 5.22
N PRO A 59 -12.99 -13.50 4.77
CA PRO A 59 -13.07 -12.21 5.43
C PRO A 59 -13.71 -12.33 6.81
N PRO A 60 -13.22 -11.57 7.82
CA PRO A 60 -13.89 -11.49 9.12
C PRO A 60 -15.20 -10.71 8.97
N SER A 61 -16.13 -10.93 9.89
CA SER A 61 -17.40 -10.19 9.93
C SER A 61 -17.18 -8.72 10.33
N GLU A 62 -16.13 -8.46 11.12
CA GLU A 62 -15.76 -7.13 11.59
C GLU A 62 -14.25 -6.95 11.50
N ILE A 63 -13.82 -5.72 11.28
CA ILE A 63 -12.41 -5.34 11.33
C ILE A 63 -12.19 -4.50 12.58
N ASP A 64 -11.56 -5.10 13.59
CA ASP A 64 -11.21 -4.42 14.84
C ASP A 64 -9.82 -3.78 14.78
N VAL A 65 -8.93 -4.36 13.96
CA VAL A 65 -7.55 -3.93 13.80
C VAL A 65 -7.24 -3.83 12.32
N PHE A 66 -6.70 -2.70 11.89
CA PHE A 66 -6.40 -2.47 10.48
C PHE A 66 -5.07 -3.08 10.05
N GLU A 67 -4.09 -3.17 10.95
CA GLU A 67 -2.84 -3.90 10.71
C GLU A 67 -3.09 -5.39 10.93
N LEU A 68 -2.87 -6.22 9.91
CA LEU A 68 -3.23 -7.63 9.94
C LEU A 68 -2.02 -8.52 10.21
N GLU A 69 -2.22 -9.56 11.01
CA GLU A 69 -1.17 -10.54 11.28
C GLU A 69 -0.81 -11.32 10.02
N GLU A 70 0.49 -11.51 9.80
CA GLU A 70 1.02 -12.18 8.61
C GLU A 70 0.45 -13.59 8.43
N GLY A 71 0.25 -14.32 9.52
CA GLY A 71 -0.29 -15.67 9.47
C GLY A 71 -1.75 -15.78 9.03
N LEU A 72 -2.50 -14.67 9.09
CA LEU A 72 -3.93 -14.61 8.74
C LEU A 72 -4.18 -14.19 7.29
N ILE A 73 -3.15 -13.76 6.59
CA ILE A 73 -3.23 -13.27 5.22
C ILE A 73 -2.20 -13.95 4.33
N GLU A 74 -2.45 -13.94 3.04
CA GLU A 74 -1.48 -14.43 2.06
C GLU A 74 -1.40 -13.47 0.87
N LYS A 75 -0.20 -13.27 0.37
CA LYS A 75 0.03 -12.44 -0.81
C LYS A 75 -0.48 -13.16 -2.06
N VAL A 76 -1.25 -12.44 -2.86
CA VAL A 76 -1.82 -12.96 -4.11
C VAL A 76 -1.29 -12.27 -5.35
N ALA A 77 -0.78 -11.05 -5.23
CA ALA A 77 -0.24 -10.31 -6.36
C ALA A 77 0.66 -9.17 -5.87
N THR A 78 1.43 -8.61 -6.78
CA THR A 78 2.23 -7.41 -6.55
C THR A 78 2.09 -6.49 -7.74
N VAL A 79 1.78 -5.21 -7.48
CA VAL A 79 1.86 -4.16 -8.49
C VAL A 79 3.30 -3.63 -8.46
N PRO A 80 4.07 -3.77 -9.56
CA PRO A 80 5.47 -3.36 -9.51
C PRO A 80 5.63 -1.85 -9.38
N TYR A 81 6.71 -1.45 -8.73
CA TYR A 81 7.11 -0.04 -8.65
C TYR A 81 7.70 0.38 -10.00
N GLN A 82 6.85 0.89 -10.87
CA GLN A 82 7.17 1.29 -12.24
C GLN A 82 6.75 2.73 -12.48
N ALA A 83 7.58 3.52 -13.16
CA ALA A 83 7.24 4.89 -13.51
C ALA A 83 5.94 4.95 -14.32
N ASN A 84 5.19 6.02 -14.11
CA ASN A 84 3.95 6.29 -14.83
C ASN A 84 2.89 5.19 -14.67
N THR A 85 2.86 4.54 -13.51
CA THR A 85 1.88 3.52 -13.16
C THR A 85 0.96 4.06 -12.08
N LEU A 86 -0.34 4.04 -12.33
CA LEU A 86 -1.38 4.40 -11.37
C LEU A 86 -2.08 3.14 -10.90
N VAL A 87 -2.12 2.92 -9.58
CA VAL A 87 -2.93 1.88 -8.97
C VAL A 87 -4.02 2.54 -8.14
N VAL A 88 -5.26 2.09 -8.32
CA VAL A 88 -6.42 2.59 -7.58
C VAL A 88 -7.18 1.41 -7.03
N PHE A 89 -7.57 1.47 -5.77
CA PHE A 89 -8.42 0.43 -5.19
C PHE A 89 -9.45 1.03 -4.23
N PRO A 90 -10.69 0.50 -4.25
CA PRO A 90 -11.70 0.88 -3.28
C PRO A 90 -11.32 0.31 -1.93
N ASN A 91 -11.65 1.04 -0.87
CA ASN A 91 -11.40 0.57 0.48
C ASN A 91 -12.51 -0.37 0.94
N SER A 92 -12.14 -1.47 1.57
CA SER A 92 -13.06 -2.44 2.16
C SER A 92 -12.28 -3.36 3.10
N PRO A 93 -12.96 -4.18 3.92
CA PRO A 93 -12.28 -5.21 4.72
C PRO A 93 -11.50 -6.23 3.89
N LEU A 94 -11.75 -6.31 2.58
CA LEU A 94 -11.06 -7.22 1.66
C LEU A 94 -9.84 -6.58 1.00
N ALA A 95 -9.68 -5.27 1.08
CA ALA A 95 -8.65 -4.52 0.38
C ALA A 95 -7.32 -4.51 1.17
N ILE A 96 -6.79 -5.68 1.45
CA ILE A 96 -5.54 -5.84 2.19
C ILE A 96 -4.36 -5.59 1.26
N HIS A 97 -3.49 -4.69 1.65
CA HIS A 97 -2.30 -4.33 0.88
C HIS A 97 -1.16 -3.94 1.80
N GLY A 98 0.03 -3.87 1.23
CA GLY A 98 1.23 -3.44 1.95
C GLY A 98 2.32 -3.06 0.98
N SER A 99 3.39 -2.46 1.48
CA SER A 99 4.54 -2.13 0.66
C SER A 99 5.35 -3.40 0.39
N GLU A 100 5.63 -3.69 -0.88
CA GLU A 100 6.55 -4.75 -1.24
C GLU A 100 7.92 -4.45 -0.63
N PRO A 101 8.60 -5.42 0.01
CA PRO A 101 9.94 -5.22 0.52
C PRO A 101 10.87 -4.65 -0.55
N ARG A 102 11.62 -3.62 -0.19
CA ARG A 102 12.50 -2.91 -1.09
C ARG A 102 13.95 -3.31 -0.84
N GLY A 103 14.64 -3.69 -1.91
CA GLY A 103 16.06 -4.01 -1.86
C GLY A 103 16.94 -2.78 -1.65
N TYR A 104 18.25 -2.98 -1.65
CA TYR A 104 19.23 -1.89 -1.51
C TYR A 104 19.02 -0.84 -2.60
N SER A 105 19.02 0.43 -2.21
CA SER A 105 18.92 1.55 -3.13
C SER A 105 19.46 2.82 -2.50
N GLU A 106 20.21 3.59 -3.27
CA GLU A 106 20.66 4.92 -2.89
C GLU A 106 19.67 6.01 -3.30
N THR A 107 18.60 5.64 -4.00
CA THR A 107 17.56 6.58 -4.47
C THR A 107 16.32 6.54 -3.57
N ASP A 108 15.58 7.64 -3.57
CA ASP A 108 14.29 7.71 -2.89
C ASP A 108 13.24 6.93 -3.68
N ARG A 109 12.30 6.30 -2.95
CA ARG A 109 11.08 5.80 -3.54
C ARG A 109 10.05 6.92 -3.54
N ALA A 110 9.49 7.23 -4.70
CA ALA A 110 8.62 8.39 -4.86
C ALA A 110 7.27 8.01 -5.49
N TYR A 111 6.19 8.54 -4.92
CA TYR A 111 4.86 8.37 -5.48
C TYR A 111 3.94 9.50 -5.01
N VAL A 112 2.87 9.74 -5.78
CA VAL A 112 1.79 10.62 -5.36
C VAL A 112 0.72 9.74 -4.73
N PHE A 113 0.35 10.06 -3.50
CA PHE A 113 -0.68 9.35 -2.75
C PHE A 113 -1.98 10.15 -2.79
N ILE A 114 -3.04 9.55 -3.32
CA ILE A 114 -4.33 10.20 -3.53
C ILE A 114 -5.39 9.44 -2.74
N THR A 115 -6.18 10.16 -1.95
CA THR A 115 -7.23 9.56 -1.13
C THR A 115 -8.52 10.37 -1.18
N ALA A 116 -9.64 9.71 -0.89
CA ALA A 116 -10.91 10.36 -0.63
C ALA A 116 -11.50 9.78 0.64
N GLU A 117 -11.98 10.63 1.53
CA GLU A 117 -12.51 10.25 2.83
C GLU A 117 -13.89 10.84 3.06
N VAL A 118 -14.72 10.16 3.85
CA VAL A 118 -16.05 10.60 4.29
C VAL A 118 -16.08 10.76 5.80
N GLU A 119 -17.11 11.41 6.34
CA GLU A 119 -17.21 11.66 7.78
C GLU A 119 -17.35 10.37 8.59
N ASN A 120 -18.21 9.47 8.13
CA ASN A 120 -18.55 8.25 8.87
C ASN A 120 -17.76 7.05 8.36
N ASN A 121 -17.47 6.13 9.26
CA ASN A 121 -16.87 4.87 8.86
C ASN A 121 -17.84 4.07 7.99
N LEU A 122 -17.29 3.49 6.93
CA LEU A 122 -18.01 2.56 6.06
C LEU A 122 -17.98 1.15 6.64
N PHE A 123 -16.94 0.84 7.43
CA PHE A 123 -16.75 -0.42 8.13
C PHE A 123 -15.75 -0.21 9.28
N GLY A 124 -15.73 -1.14 10.20
CA GLY A 124 -14.78 -1.17 11.32
C GLY A 124 -15.20 -0.41 12.55
#